data_ac0aff6e86fdd587b352a1c91e057d95
#
_entry.id   ac0aff6e86fdd587b352a1c91e057d95
#
_cell.length_a   1.000
_cell.length_b   1.000
_cell.length_c   1.000
_cell.angle_alpha   90.00
_cell.angle_beta   90.00
_cell.angle_gamma   90.00
#
_symmetry.space_group_name_H-M   'P 1'
#
loop_
_entity.id
_entity.type
_entity.pdbx_description
1 polymer ?
#
loop_
_entity_poly.entity_id
_entity_poly.type
_entity_poly.pdbx_seq_one_letter_code
_entity_poly.pdbx_strand_id
1 'polypeptide(L)'
;MYTHEAILLLGSNIGNTEENLLTAIAKLEKRGGKIIKKSKIQKTLPVEFDSSSVFHNIALVYETSLSPVRLLESIKEIEKEMGREEDSA
;
A
#
# COMPACT_ATOMS: atom_id res chain seq x y z
N MET A 1 11.97 15.82 17.12
CA MET A 1 11.94 15.23 15.79
C MET A 1 10.63 15.57 15.10
N TYR A 2 10.72 15.99 13.85
CA TYR A 2 9.51 16.38 13.14
C TYR A 2 8.91 15.16 12.46
N THR A 3 7.58 15.10 12.52
CA THR A 3 6.86 14.11 11.72
C THR A 3 5.90 14.86 10.81
N HIS A 4 5.47 14.19 9.78
CA HIS A 4 4.48 14.72 8.88
C HIS A 4 3.57 13.59 8.44
N GLU A 5 2.45 13.95 7.87
CA GLU A 5 1.47 12.97 7.44
C GLU A 5 1.50 12.86 5.94
N ALA A 6 1.41 11.65 5.47
CA ALA A 6 1.32 11.39 4.04
C ALA A 6 0.07 10.58 3.78
N ILE A 7 -0.56 10.86 2.66
CA ILE A 7 -1.71 10.07 2.24
C ILE A 7 -1.20 9.01 1.28
N LEU A 8 -1.44 7.76 1.61
CA LEU A 8 -0.99 6.64 0.81
C LEU A 8 -2.18 5.89 0.27
N LEU A 9 -2.09 5.50 -0.98
CA LEU A 9 -3.10 4.66 -1.59
C LEU A 9 -2.46 3.32 -1.91
N LEU A 10 -3.03 2.28 -1.38
CA LEU A 10 -2.54 0.92 -1.60
C LEU A 10 -3.57 0.15 -2.40
N GLY A 11 -3.11 -0.64 -3.34
CA GLY A 11 -4.00 -1.45 -4.15
C GLY A 11 -3.43 -2.83 -4.37
N SER A 12 -4.31 -3.80 -4.53
CA SER A 12 -3.89 -5.17 -4.79
C SER A 12 -4.95 -5.86 -5.62
N ASN A 13 -4.50 -6.66 -6.58
CA ASN A 13 -5.41 -7.49 -7.34
C ASN A 13 -4.87 -8.89 -7.54
N ILE A 14 -3.89 -9.30 -6.74
CA ILE A 14 -3.26 -10.59 -6.87
C ILE A 14 -3.49 -11.39 -5.61
N GLY A 15 -3.92 -12.61 -5.77
CA GLY A 15 -4.09 -13.53 -4.65
C GLY A 15 -5.16 -13.06 -3.67
N ASN A 16 -4.88 -13.21 -2.40
CA ASN A 16 -5.80 -12.75 -1.37
C ASN A 16 -5.57 -11.26 -1.18
N THR A 17 -6.34 -10.45 -1.90
CA THR A 17 -6.08 -9.03 -1.99
C THR A 17 -6.27 -8.31 -0.67
N GLU A 18 -7.27 -8.70 0.12
CA GLU A 18 -7.45 -8.05 1.42
C GLU A 18 -6.31 -8.37 2.36
N GLU A 19 -5.89 -9.60 2.38
CA GLU A 19 -4.80 -9.99 3.24
C GLU A 19 -3.52 -9.30 2.83
N ASN A 20 -3.31 -9.13 1.52
CA ASN A 20 -2.15 -8.41 1.03
C ASN A 20 -2.14 -6.96 1.52
N LEU A 21 -3.29 -6.31 1.51
CA LEU A 21 -3.36 -4.94 1.99
C LEU A 21 -3.07 -4.87 3.49
N LEU A 22 -3.60 -5.79 4.26
CA LEU A 22 -3.33 -5.80 5.70
C LEU A 22 -1.88 -6.08 5.99
N THR A 23 -1.26 -6.95 5.21
CA THR A 23 0.15 -7.24 5.37
C THR A 23 1.00 -6.00 5.05
N ALA A 24 0.64 -5.27 4.00
CA ALA A 24 1.35 -4.05 3.66
C ALA A 24 1.25 -3.02 4.77
N ILE A 25 0.07 -2.89 5.37
CA ILE A 25 -0.12 -1.95 6.48
C ILE A 25 0.76 -2.35 7.66
N ALA A 26 0.82 -3.62 7.99
CA ALA A 26 1.65 -4.08 9.09
C ALA A 26 3.13 -3.79 8.81
N LYS A 27 3.56 -3.96 7.57
CA LYS A 27 4.94 -3.66 7.21
C LYS A 27 5.23 -2.17 7.31
N LEU A 28 4.28 -1.33 6.94
CA LEU A 28 4.44 0.11 7.09
C LEU A 28 4.60 0.50 8.56
N GLU A 29 3.83 -0.12 9.43
CA GLU A 29 3.94 0.19 10.85
C GLU A 29 5.30 -0.19 11.41
N LYS A 30 5.91 -1.21 10.83
CA LYS A 30 7.24 -1.63 11.29
C LYS A 30 8.35 -0.74 10.77
N ARG A 31 8.04 0.17 9.86
CA ARG A 31 9.06 1.06 9.30
C ARG A 31 9.17 2.36 10.10
N GLY A 32 8.65 2.39 11.30
CA GLY A 32 8.84 3.54 12.16
C GLY A 32 7.77 4.60 12.04
N GLY A 33 6.73 4.31 11.30
CA GLY A 33 5.62 5.25 11.17
C GLY A 33 4.41 4.76 11.90
N LYS A 34 3.32 5.50 11.73
CA LYS A 34 2.09 5.20 12.44
C LYS A 34 0.92 5.45 11.53
N ILE A 35 -0.02 4.53 11.53
CA ILE A 35 -1.24 4.71 10.75
C ILE A 35 -2.20 5.55 11.58
N ILE A 36 -2.52 6.73 11.10
CA ILE A 36 -3.41 7.64 11.81
C ILE A 36 -4.86 7.34 11.46
N LYS A 37 -5.11 7.09 10.19
CA LYS A 37 -6.45 6.79 9.71
C LYS A 37 -6.36 5.83 8.56
N LYS A 38 -7.40 5.05 8.36
CA LYS A 38 -7.49 4.23 7.16
C LYS A 38 -8.93 4.19 6.71
N SER A 39 -9.14 4.15 5.42
CA SER A 39 -10.46 4.04 4.84
C SER A 39 -10.92 2.59 4.90
N LYS A 40 -12.15 2.37 4.50
CA LYS A 40 -12.59 1.02 4.23
C LYS A 40 -11.88 0.53 2.98
N ILE A 41 -11.72 -0.77 2.87
CA ILE A 41 -11.20 -1.36 1.66
C ILE A 41 -12.27 -1.24 0.59
N GLN A 42 -11.90 -0.65 -0.54
CA GLN A 42 -12.83 -0.45 -1.63
C GLN A 42 -12.51 -1.39 -2.75
N LYS A 43 -13.56 -1.92 -3.34
CA LYS A 43 -13.41 -2.84 -4.45
C LYS A 43 -13.69 -2.06 -5.72
N THR A 44 -12.80 -2.14 -6.69
CA THR A 44 -13.02 -1.50 -7.97
C THR A 44 -12.88 -2.53 -9.05
N LEU A 45 -13.70 -2.39 -10.08
CA LEU A 45 -13.63 -3.25 -11.23
C LEU A 45 -12.92 -2.52 -12.34
N PRO A 46 -12.13 -3.24 -13.13
CA PRO A 46 -11.49 -2.60 -14.26
C PRO A 46 -12.55 -2.14 -15.24
N VAL A 47 -12.26 -1.09 -15.91
CA VAL A 47 -13.13 -0.59 -16.94
C VAL A 47 -13.09 -1.47 -18.16
N GLU A 48 -11.99 -2.15 -18.37
CA GLU A 48 -11.78 -2.96 -19.50
C GLU A 48 -12.58 -4.19 -19.43
N PHE A 49 -12.97 -4.65 -20.58
CA PHE A 49 -13.89 -5.67 -20.60
C PHE A 49 -13.40 -6.98 -20.18
N ASP A 50 -12.24 -7.29 -20.19
CA ASP A 50 -11.88 -8.58 -19.98
C ASP A 50 -11.42 -8.88 -18.68
N SER A 51 -11.83 -8.42 -17.67
CA SER A 51 -11.19 -8.70 -16.55
C SER A 51 -11.88 -9.49 -15.57
N SER A 52 -11.31 -10.48 -15.16
CA SER A 52 -11.70 -11.21 -14.01
C SER A 52 -11.03 -10.68 -12.77
N SER A 53 -10.23 -9.66 -12.88
CA SER A 53 -9.50 -9.16 -11.71
C SER A 53 -10.24 -8.03 -11.04
N VAL A 54 -10.32 -8.08 -9.76
CA VAL A 54 -10.92 -7.04 -8.96
C VAL A 54 -9.84 -6.42 -8.12
N PHE A 55 -9.73 -5.09 -8.16
CA PHE A 55 -8.78 -4.41 -7.32
C PHE A 55 -9.39 -4.09 -5.98
N HIS A 56 -8.64 -4.29 -4.95
CA HIS A 56 -9.00 -3.80 -3.62
C HIS A 56 -8.06 -2.67 -3.28
N ASN A 57 -8.61 -1.56 -2.83
CA ASN A 57 -7.82 -0.36 -2.55
C ASN A 57 -8.15 0.15 -1.16
N ILE A 58 -7.16 0.74 -0.54
CA ILE A 58 -7.36 1.37 0.76
C ILE A 58 -6.52 2.64 0.80
N ALA A 59 -7.07 3.66 1.43
CA ALA A 59 -6.35 4.92 1.62
C ALA A 59 -5.93 5.02 3.07
N LEU A 60 -4.73 5.49 3.30
CA LEU A 60 -4.18 5.61 4.65
C LEU A 60 -3.64 7.00 4.87
N VAL A 61 -3.75 7.48 6.10
CA VAL A 61 -2.97 8.64 6.54
C VAL A 61 -1.86 8.07 7.42
N TYR A 62 -0.64 8.27 6.99
CA TYR A 62 0.53 7.66 7.62
C TYR A 62 1.42 8.75 8.16
N GLU A 63 1.73 8.69 9.44
CA GLU A 63 2.59 9.67 10.07
C GLU A 63 4.00 9.11 10.13
N THR A 64 4.96 9.88 9.68
CA THR A 64 6.33 9.41 9.61
C THR A 64 7.29 10.57 9.72
N SER A 65 8.51 10.30 10.19
CA SER A 65 9.58 11.27 10.16
C SER A 65 10.45 11.10 8.93
N LEU A 66 10.14 10.14 8.07
CA LEU A 66 10.93 9.92 6.86
C LEU A 66 10.66 11.03 5.85
N SER A 67 11.69 11.40 5.11
CA SER A 67 11.50 12.33 4.01
C SER A 67 10.67 11.66 2.93
N PRO A 68 10.10 12.44 2.01
CA PRO A 68 9.30 11.82 0.93
C PRO A 68 10.08 10.79 0.12
N VAL A 69 11.35 11.05 -0.12
CA VAL A 69 12.17 10.10 -0.88
C VAL A 69 12.36 8.81 -0.11
N ARG A 70 12.67 8.93 1.19
CA ARG A 70 12.86 7.75 2.01
C ARG A 70 11.57 6.97 2.17
N LEU A 71 10.46 7.68 2.29
CA LEU A 71 9.17 7.02 2.39
C LEU A 71 8.88 6.24 1.11
N LEU A 72 9.15 6.83 -0.05
CA LEU A 72 8.93 6.14 -1.30
C LEU A 72 9.79 4.89 -1.40
N GLU A 73 11.04 4.98 -0.96
CA GLU A 73 11.93 3.82 -0.95
C GLU A 73 11.38 2.71 -0.07
N SER A 74 10.85 3.08 1.09
CA SER A 74 10.27 2.09 1.99
C SER A 74 9.07 1.40 1.36
N ILE A 75 8.23 2.16 0.69
CA ILE A 75 7.07 1.59 0.03
C ILE A 75 7.50 0.63 -1.06
N LYS A 76 8.50 1.00 -1.84
CA LYS A 76 9.00 0.11 -2.89
C LYS A 76 9.59 -1.17 -2.34
N GLU A 77 10.26 -1.07 -1.19
CA GLU A 77 10.78 -2.27 -0.56
C GLU A 77 9.66 -3.19 -0.10
N ILE A 78 8.60 -2.62 0.44
CA ILE A 78 7.45 -3.40 0.85
C ILE A 78 6.83 -4.11 -0.35
N GLU A 79 6.67 -3.39 -1.45
CA GLU A 79 6.12 -3.98 -2.66
C GLU A 79 6.97 -5.15 -3.13
N LYS A 80 8.27 -4.98 -3.06
CA LYS A 80 9.17 -6.04 -3.47
C LYS A 80 9.07 -7.24 -2.54
N GLU A 81 8.99 -7.01 -1.24
CA GLU A 81 8.84 -8.09 -0.28
C GLU A 81 7.56 -8.85 -0.51
N MET A 82 6.55 -8.20 -1.05
CA MET A 82 5.28 -8.84 -1.31
C MET A 82 5.18 -9.41 -2.71
N GLY A 83 6.30 -9.43 -3.44
CA GLY A 83 6.33 -10.09 -4.74
C GLY A 83 5.73 -9.29 -5.87
N ARG A 84 5.73 -7.99 -5.77
CA ARG A 84 5.09 -7.19 -6.79
C ARG A 84 6.03 -6.65 -7.83
N GLU A 85 7.23 -7.06 -7.83
CA GLU A 85 8.03 -6.55 -8.80
C GLU A 85 7.76 -7.20 -10.08
N GLU A 86 7.60 -7.10 -10.55
CA GLU A 86 7.58 -7.39 -11.54
C GLU A 86 8.02 -7.62 -12.39
N ASP A 87 8.35 -7.64 -12.30
CA ASP A 87 8.65 -7.76 -12.93
C ASP A 87 9.02 -7.88 -13.56
N SER A 88 9.13 -8.01 -13.41
CA SER A 88 9.36 -8.05 -13.80
C SER A 88 9.66 -8.10 -14.54
N ALA A 89 9.82 -8.13 -14.64
CA ALA A 89 10.03 -8.15 -15.26
C ALA A 89 10.14 -8.30 -15.65
#